data_59962afc0320837f46d454f179d349c3
#
_entry.id   59962afc0320837f46d454f179d349c3
#
_cell.length_a   1.000
_cell.length_b   1.000
_cell.length_c   1.000
_cell.angle_alpha   90.00
_cell.angle_beta   90.00
_cell.angle_gamma   90.00
#
_symmetry.space_group_name_H-M   'P 1'
#
loop_
_entity.id
_entity.type
_entity.pdbx_description
1 polymer ?
#
loop_
_entity_poly.entity_id
_entity_poly.type
_entity_poly.pdbx_seq_one_letter_code
_entity_poly.pdbx_strand_id
1 'polypeptide(L)'
;MPVDVEARVISNTRLSPDYNVIALGVPEIAAATAPGQFLMVKPGRGFTPLLRRPFSVFEILREEGRVVGLTLLSKRIGVTTQMLFDAVDGDVVTCLGPLGRPFSPVRPPLDAWMVAGGVGLAPFATLTEALRT
;
A
#
# COMPACT_ATOMS: atom_id res chain seq x y z
N MET A 1 -8.93 12.10 7.58
CA MET A 1 -8.11 12.18 8.80
C MET A 1 -7.23 10.93 8.92
N PRO A 2 -5.92 11.05 9.00
CA PRO A 2 -5.05 9.90 9.19
C PRO A 2 -5.32 9.19 10.52
N VAL A 3 -5.21 7.88 10.51
CA VAL A 3 -5.33 7.06 11.72
C VAL A 3 -4.09 6.20 11.91
N ASP A 4 -3.80 5.85 13.14
CA ASP A 4 -2.68 5.00 13.52
C ASP A 4 -3.26 3.68 14.03
N VAL A 5 -3.06 2.61 13.27
CA VAL A 5 -3.70 1.32 13.55
C VAL A 5 -2.73 0.16 13.35
N GLU A 6 -3.04 -0.95 13.99
CA GLU A 6 -2.38 -2.22 13.70
C GLU A 6 -3.16 -2.96 12.62
N ALA A 7 -2.45 -3.36 11.57
CA ALA A 7 -3.00 -4.18 10.50
C ALA A 7 -2.50 -5.62 10.63
N ARG A 8 -3.27 -6.57 10.12
CA ARG A 8 -2.86 -7.96 9.99
C ARG A 8 -2.53 -8.25 8.54
N VAL A 9 -1.46 -9.02 8.32
CA VAL A 9 -1.12 -9.51 6.99
C VAL A 9 -2.18 -10.54 6.58
N ILE A 10 -2.85 -10.28 5.45
CA ILE A 10 -3.83 -11.20 4.86
C ILE A 10 -3.12 -12.21 3.96
N SER A 11 -2.20 -11.71 3.14
CA SER A 11 -1.42 -12.54 2.22
C SER A 11 -0.13 -11.82 1.85
N ASN A 12 0.83 -12.59 1.35
CA ASN A 12 2.10 -12.06 0.88
C ASN A 12 2.52 -12.86 -0.36
N THR A 13 2.48 -12.23 -1.52
CA THR A 13 2.78 -12.86 -2.80
C THR A 13 4.13 -12.39 -3.31
N ARG A 14 5.08 -13.30 -3.41
CA ARG A 14 6.39 -13.01 -3.99
C ARG A 14 6.30 -13.05 -5.51
N LEU A 15 6.66 -11.93 -6.14
CA LEU A 15 6.64 -11.79 -7.60
C LEU A 15 7.97 -12.22 -8.23
N SER A 16 9.05 -12.07 -7.46
CA SER A 16 10.41 -12.36 -7.88
C SER A 16 11.28 -12.53 -6.62
N PRO A 17 12.59 -12.79 -6.75
CA PRO A 17 13.48 -12.85 -5.58
C PRO A 17 13.52 -11.56 -4.75
N ASP A 18 13.16 -10.40 -5.35
CA ASP A 18 13.26 -9.10 -4.69
C ASP A 18 11.95 -8.37 -4.49
N TYR A 19 10.87 -8.76 -5.17
CA TYR A 19 9.61 -8.03 -5.14
C TYR A 19 8.50 -8.88 -4.54
N ASN A 20 7.64 -8.24 -3.74
CA ASN A 20 6.44 -8.87 -3.21
C ASN A 20 5.29 -7.88 -3.15
N VAL A 21 4.09 -8.43 -3.12
CA VAL A 21 2.85 -7.69 -2.86
C VAL A 21 2.29 -8.21 -1.53
N ILE A 22 2.23 -7.32 -0.54
CA ILE A 22 1.71 -7.68 0.77
C ILE A 22 0.31 -7.08 0.93
N ALA A 23 -0.65 -7.91 1.33
CA ALA A 23 -2.02 -7.51 1.58
C ALA A 23 -2.24 -7.32 3.07
N LEU A 24 -2.79 -6.17 3.44
CA LEU A 24 -3.02 -5.78 4.82
C LEU A 24 -4.51 -5.58 5.08
N GLY A 25 -5.00 -6.17 6.17
CA GLY A 25 -6.36 -5.96 6.65
C GLY A 25 -6.44 -4.66 7.44
N VAL A 26 -6.76 -3.58 6.76
CA VAL A 26 -6.82 -2.23 7.35
C VAL A 26 -7.93 -1.42 6.66
N PRO A 27 -9.20 -1.80 6.86
CA PRO A 27 -10.31 -1.15 6.17
C PRO A 27 -10.40 0.36 6.45
N GLU A 28 -10.05 0.80 7.64
CA GLU A 28 -10.12 2.22 8.01
C GLU A 28 -9.23 3.09 7.12
N ILE A 29 -7.99 2.67 6.87
CA ILE A 29 -7.09 3.41 5.99
C ILE A 29 -7.50 3.21 4.53
N ALA A 30 -7.80 1.98 4.15
CA ALA A 30 -8.11 1.65 2.76
C ALA A 30 -9.35 2.41 2.25
N ALA A 31 -10.41 2.48 3.06
CA ALA A 31 -11.63 3.18 2.69
C ALA A 31 -11.43 4.69 2.51
N ALA A 32 -10.48 5.27 3.23
CA ALA A 32 -10.21 6.71 3.19
C ALA A 32 -9.11 7.07 2.17
N THR A 33 -8.48 6.10 1.53
CA THR A 33 -7.35 6.34 0.61
C THR A 33 -7.84 6.77 -0.77
N ALA A 34 -7.25 7.85 -1.28
CA ALA A 34 -7.41 8.30 -2.66
C ALA A 34 -6.14 8.00 -3.46
N PRO A 35 -6.26 7.87 -4.81
CA PRO A 35 -5.08 7.57 -5.64
C PRO A 35 -3.93 8.55 -5.46
N GLY A 36 -2.73 8.02 -5.24
CA GLY A 36 -1.51 8.82 -5.02
C GLY A 36 -1.13 8.99 -3.56
N GLN A 37 -1.99 8.59 -2.64
CA GLN A 37 -1.67 8.64 -1.22
C GLN A 37 -0.80 7.44 -0.79
N PHE A 38 -0.18 7.60 0.37
CA PHE A 38 0.72 6.60 0.95
C PHE A 38 0.39 6.39 2.43
N LEU A 39 1.05 5.43 3.03
CA LEU A 39 1.01 5.22 4.47
C LEU A 39 2.41 4.98 5.00
N MET A 40 2.60 5.23 6.29
CA MET A 40 3.83 4.91 6.99
C MET A 40 3.65 3.57 7.68
N VAL A 41 4.54 2.62 7.42
CA VAL A 41 4.41 1.26 7.96
C VAL A 41 5.66 0.82 8.70
N LYS A 42 5.43 -0.03 9.69
CA LYS A 42 6.48 -0.70 10.45
C LYS A 42 6.04 -2.12 10.77
N PRO A 43 6.79 -3.14 10.34
CA PRO A 43 6.49 -4.53 10.73
C PRO A 43 6.66 -4.71 12.23
N GLY A 44 5.73 -5.46 12.84
CA GLY A 44 5.78 -5.78 14.25
C GLY A 44 5.48 -4.63 15.19
N ARG A 45 5.68 -4.87 16.48
CA ARG A 45 5.45 -3.92 17.57
C ARG A 45 6.74 -3.49 18.28
N GLY A 46 7.86 -4.13 17.96
CA GLY A 46 9.13 -3.91 18.64
C GLY A 46 9.90 -2.69 18.15
N PHE A 47 11.16 -2.63 18.54
CA PHE A 47 12.05 -1.52 18.20
C PHE A 47 12.91 -1.78 16.97
N THR A 48 12.81 -2.93 16.34
CA THR A 48 13.50 -3.27 15.09
C THR A 48 12.47 -3.65 14.03
N PRO A 49 12.26 -2.86 12.98
CA PRO A 49 12.87 -1.57 12.74
C PRO A 49 12.35 -0.50 13.70
N LEU A 50 13.16 0.52 13.96
CA LEU A 50 12.79 1.60 14.87
C LEU A 50 11.78 2.57 14.27
N LEU A 51 11.97 2.92 13.00
CA LEU A 51 11.16 3.94 12.32
C LEU A 51 10.26 3.30 11.28
N ARG A 52 9.11 3.94 11.08
CA ARG A 52 8.19 3.62 9.98
C ARG A 52 8.80 4.03 8.65
N ARG A 53 8.38 3.36 7.58
CA ARG A 53 8.78 3.66 6.21
C ARG A 53 7.56 3.96 5.36
N PRO A 54 7.67 4.88 4.38
CA PRO A 54 6.56 5.23 3.50
C PRO A 54 6.37 4.20 2.40
N PHE A 55 5.11 3.87 2.13
CA PHE A 55 4.72 3.02 1.01
C PHE A 55 3.49 3.59 0.34
N SER A 56 3.55 3.77 -0.97
CA SER A 56 2.37 4.11 -1.75
C SER A 56 1.37 2.97 -1.69
N VAL A 57 0.09 3.29 -1.59
CA VAL A 57 -0.95 2.28 -1.68
C VAL A 57 -0.99 1.74 -3.11
N PHE A 58 -0.94 0.42 -3.25
CA PHE A 58 -0.95 -0.24 -4.56
C PHE A 58 -2.37 -0.54 -5.02
N GLU A 59 -3.10 -1.34 -4.26
CA GLU A 59 -4.47 -1.72 -4.59
C GLU A 59 -5.37 -1.56 -3.37
N ILE A 60 -6.66 -1.33 -3.61
CA ILE A 60 -7.68 -1.38 -2.56
C ILE A 60 -8.37 -2.74 -2.67
N LEU A 61 -8.43 -3.46 -1.57
CA LEU A 61 -9.03 -4.79 -1.52
C LEU A 61 -10.50 -4.70 -1.11
N ARG A 62 -11.35 -5.37 -1.88
CA ARG A 62 -12.79 -5.45 -1.62
C ARG A 62 -13.25 -6.90 -1.59
N GLU A 63 -14.16 -7.19 -0.68
CA GLU A 63 -14.88 -8.46 -0.61
C GLU A 63 -16.38 -8.15 -0.58
N GLU A 64 -17.11 -8.68 -1.52
CA GLU A 64 -18.57 -8.47 -1.63
C GLU A 64 -18.93 -6.97 -1.61
N GLY A 65 -18.15 -6.15 -2.32
CA GLY A 65 -18.36 -4.71 -2.40
C GLY A 65 -17.88 -3.90 -1.21
N ARG A 66 -17.37 -4.55 -0.17
CA ARG A 66 -16.88 -3.88 1.04
C ARG A 66 -15.36 -3.76 1.01
N VAL A 67 -14.85 -2.57 1.39
CA VAL A 67 -13.40 -2.36 1.51
C VAL A 67 -12.88 -3.11 2.74
N VAL A 68 -11.95 -4.02 2.54
CA VAL A 68 -11.40 -4.85 3.63
C VAL A 68 -9.92 -4.58 3.91
N GLY A 69 -9.22 -3.94 2.97
CA GLY A 69 -7.81 -3.66 3.16
C GLY A 69 -7.17 -3.05 1.91
N LEU A 70 -5.86 -3.13 1.88
CA LEU A 70 -5.06 -2.62 0.77
C LEU A 70 -3.82 -3.48 0.57
N THR A 71 -3.15 -3.27 -0.57
CA THR A 71 -1.87 -3.92 -0.84
C THR A 71 -0.76 -2.90 -0.96
N LEU A 72 0.46 -3.35 -0.68
CA LEU A 72 1.68 -2.61 -0.89
C LEU A 72 2.58 -3.41 -1.82
N LEU A 73 3.17 -2.73 -2.79
CA LEU A 73 4.21 -3.31 -3.65
C LEU A 73 5.56 -2.95 -3.05
N SER A 74 6.36 -3.93 -2.72
CA SER A 74 7.62 -3.73 -2.00
C SER A 74 8.79 -4.39 -2.71
N LYS A 75 9.94 -3.73 -2.67
CA LYS A 75 11.22 -4.28 -3.10
C LYS A 75 12.08 -4.54 -1.87
N ARG A 76 12.65 -5.74 -1.78
CA ARG A 76 13.51 -6.14 -0.67
C ARG A 76 14.87 -5.45 -0.78
N ILE A 77 15.09 -4.39 0.00
CA ILE A 77 16.32 -3.58 -0.05
C ILE A 77 16.92 -3.25 1.31
N GLY A 78 16.21 -3.52 2.41
CA GLY A 78 16.68 -3.17 3.76
C GLY A 78 15.92 -3.95 4.83
N VAL A 79 16.09 -3.56 6.10
CA VAL A 79 15.52 -4.27 7.24
C VAL A 79 14.00 -4.35 7.16
N THR A 80 13.33 -3.20 6.98
CA THR A 80 11.87 -3.15 6.91
C THR A 80 11.33 -3.97 5.74
N THR A 81 11.91 -3.79 4.56
CA THR A 81 11.45 -4.48 3.35
C THR A 81 11.77 -5.97 3.39
N GLN A 82 12.84 -6.38 4.07
CA GLN A 82 13.12 -7.81 4.31
C GLN A 82 12.05 -8.43 5.20
N MET A 83 11.66 -7.74 6.27
CA MET A 83 10.61 -8.22 7.16
C MET A 83 9.27 -8.32 6.45
N LEU A 84 8.95 -7.35 5.58
CA LEU A 84 7.73 -7.40 4.77
C LEU A 84 7.79 -8.52 3.72
N PHE A 85 8.97 -8.80 3.18
CA PHE A 85 9.16 -9.89 2.23
C PHE A 85 8.94 -11.27 2.89
N ASP A 86 9.33 -11.40 4.15
CA ASP A 86 9.22 -12.63 4.93
C ASP A 86 7.92 -12.75 5.73
N ALA A 87 7.08 -11.72 5.70
CA ALA A 87 5.85 -11.70 6.49
C ALA A 87 4.89 -12.83 6.10
N VAL A 88 4.23 -13.38 7.10
CA VAL A 88 3.24 -14.43 6.92
C VAL A 88 1.87 -13.98 7.39
N ASP A 89 0.83 -14.68 6.94
CA ASP A 89 -0.55 -14.42 7.32
C ASP A 89 -0.68 -14.31 8.85
N GLY A 90 -1.35 -13.27 9.30
CA GLY A 90 -1.55 -12.99 10.72
C GLY A 90 -0.49 -12.11 11.37
N ASP A 91 0.65 -11.88 10.72
CA ASP A 91 1.66 -10.97 11.25
C ASP A 91 1.10 -9.56 11.40
N VAL A 92 1.63 -8.81 12.36
CA VAL A 92 1.21 -7.44 12.65
C VAL A 92 2.10 -6.45 11.92
N VAL A 93 1.46 -5.45 11.29
CA VAL A 93 2.13 -4.30 10.68
C VAL A 93 1.44 -3.05 11.20
N THR A 94 2.20 -2.15 11.85
CA THR A 94 1.63 -0.89 12.31
C THR A 94 1.59 0.10 11.15
N CYS A 95 0.45 0.77 10.99
CA CYS A 95 0.17 1.64 9.85
C CYS A 95 -0.35 2.99 10.30
N LEU A 96 0.17 4.05 9.68
CA LEU A 96 -0.32 5.42 9.88
C LEU A 96 -0.70 5.97 8.50
N GLY A 97 -1.94 6.32 8.30
CA GLY A 97 -2.42 6.89 7.05
C GLY A 97 -3.92 7.06 6.99
N PRO A 98 -4.46 7.39 5.82
CA PRO A 98 -3.72 7.71 4.59
C PRO A 98 -3.04 9.08 4.68
N LEU A 99 -1.92 9.25 4.00
CA LEU A 99 -1.09 10.45 4.02
C LEU A 99 -0.86 10.98 2.60
N GLY A 100 -0.49 12.25 2.51
CA GLY A 100 -0.12 12.88 1.26
C GLY A 100 -1.31 13.45 0.49
N ARG A 101 -0.98 14.25 -0.50
CA ARG A 101 -1.96 14.85 -1.40
C ARG A 101 -2.25 13.86 -2.54
N PRO A 102 -3.52 13.50 -2.76
CA PRO A 102 -3.87 12.62 -3.87
C PRO A 102 -3.64 13.29 -5.23
N PHE A 103 -3.58 12.48 -6.28
CA PHE A 103 -3.53 12.99 -7.65
C PHE A 103 -4.78 13.81 -7.96
N SER A 104 -4.58 14.87 -8.78
CA SER A 104 -5.66 15.73 -9.26
C SER A 104 -5.66 15.71 -10.78
N PRO A 105 -6.13 14.62 -11.42
CA PRO A 105 -6.11 14.52 -12.87
C PRO A 105 -7.06 15.54 -13.52
N VAL A 106 -6.68 16.01 -14.70
CA VAL A 106 -7.54 16.85 -15.52
C VAL A 106 -8.75 16.05 -15.96
N ARG A 107 -9.93 16.63 -15.88
CA ARG A 107 -11.18 15.94 -16.23
C ARG A 107 -11.96 16.73 -17.28
N PRO A 108 -12.47 16.07 -18.32
CA PRO A 108 -12.17 14.67 -18.66
C PRO A 108 -10.79 14.52 -19.31
N PRO A 109 -10.01 13.49 -18.97
CA PRO A 109 -8.78 13.22 -19.68
C PRO A 109 -9.07 12.53 -21.00
N LEU A 110 -8.34 12.90 -22.07
CA LEU A 110 -8.38 12.18 -23.35
C LEU A 110 -7.42 11.00 -23.28
N ASP A 111 -6.20 11.26 -22.81
CA ASP A 111 -5.16 10.25 -22.63
C ASP A 111 -4.45 10.52 -21.31
N ALA A 112 -4.08 9.46 -20.62
CA ALA A 112 -3.26 9.54 -19.41
C ALA A 112 -2.00 8.69 -19.59
N TRP A 113 -0.84 9.34 -19.46
CA TRP A 113 0.45 8.68 -19.55
C TRP A 113 0.99 8.45 -18.13
N MET A 114 1.28 7.21 -17.80
CA MET A 114 1.83 6.83 -16.52
C MET A 114 3.25 6.32 -16.72
N VAL A 115 4.21 7.09 -16.24
CA VAL A 115 5.63 6.77 -16.39
C VAL A 115 6.16 6.34 -15.03
N ALA A 116 6.65 5.10 -14.95
CA ALA A 116 7.10 4.53 -13.69
C ALA A 116 8.35 3.70 -13.87
N GLY A 117 9.17 3.66 -12.81
CA GLY A 117 10.32 2.77 -12.70
C GLY A 117 10.26 2.02 -11.38
N GLY A 118 10.41 0.68 -11.44
CA GLY A 118 10.39 -0.16 -10.23
C GLY A 118 9.10 -0.01 -9.43
N VAL A 119 9.22 0.15 -8.11
CA VAL A 119 8.07 0.30 -7.22
C VAL A 119 7.31 1.63 -7.39
N GLY A 120 7.85 2.57 -8.14
CA GLY A 120 7.17 3.82 -8.48
C GLY A 120 5.88 3.61 -9.27
N LEU A 121 5.69 2.45 -9.83
CA LEU A 121 4.46 2.02 -10.48
C LEU A 121 3.27 1.94 -9.50
N ALA A 122 3.52 1.68 -8.21
CA ALA A 122 2.48 1.35 -7.24
C ALA A 122 1.30 2.34 -7.20
N PRO A 123 1.49 3.68 -7.15
CA PRO A 123 0.36 4.60 -7.04
C PRO A 123 -0.51 4.67 -8.30
N PHE A 124 -0.07 4.13 -9.41
CA PHE A 124 -0.82 4.21 -10.67
C PHE A 124 -1.93 3.16 -10.79
N ALA A 125 -1.92 2.10 -10.00
CA ALA A 125 -2.96 1.09 -10.05
C ALA A 125 -4.31 1.67 -9.65
N THR A 126 -4.38 2.35 -8.50
CA THR A 126 -5.62 3.00 -8.04
C THR A 126 -6.01 4.17 -8.92
N LEU A 127 -5.03 4.93 -9.45
CA LEU A 127 -5.31 6.02 -10.39
C LEU A 127 -5.92 5.49 -11.69
N THR A 128 -5.38 4.41 -12.23
CA THR A 128 -5.91 3.79 -13.46
C THR A 128 -7.36 3.36 -13.24
N GLU A 129 -7.64 2.71 -12.12
CA GLU A 129 -9.00 2.30 -11.76
C GLU A 129 -9.95 3.50 -11.69
N ALA A 130 -9.52 4.57 -11.02
CA ALA A 130 -10.33 5.79 -10.88
C ALA A 130 -10.60 6.49 -12.24
N LEU A 131 -9.62 6.49 -13.16
CA LEU A 131 -9.77 7.11 -14.47
C LEU A 131 -10.68 6.32 -15.42
N ARG A 132 -10.88 5.03 -15.15
CA ARG A 132 -11.72 4.15 -15.98
C ARG A 132 -13.21 4.20 -15.59
N THR A 133 -13.51 4.80 -14.48
CA THR A 133 -14.90 4.98 -14.02
C THR A 133 -15.40 6.44 -14.26
#